data_df98997394e845c0aa918b0c5cb6891e
#
_entry.id   df98997394e845c0aa918b0c5cb6891e
#
_cell.length_a   1.000
_cell.length_b   1.000
_cell.length_c   1.000
_cell.angle_alpha   90.00
_cell.angle_beta   90.00
_cell.angle_gamma   90.00
#
_symmetry.space_group_name_H-M   'P 1'
#
loop_
_entity.id
_entity.type
_entity.pdbx_description
1 polymer ?
#
loop_
_entity_poly.entity_id
_entity_poly.type
_entity_poly.pdbx_seq_one_letter_code
_entity_poly.pdbx_strand_id
1 'polypeptide(L)'
;GKPVLLDFTGFGCVNCRKMEGAVWTNAEVAEKLNNDYILISLYVDDKTPLKEPIKVKRPDGTTRTLRTVGDKWSYLEESKFGYLAQPFYVTVDNHGNPLSGSFVYKEDIPGYLDFLNKGIENYKK
;
A
#
# COMPACT_ATOMS: atom_id res chain seq x y z
N GLY A 1 -3.77 -11.94 -15.50
CA GLY A 1 -3.88 -11.27 -14.50
C GLY A 1 -4.05 -11.69 -13.05
N LYS A 2 -3.44 -10.90 -12.19
CA LYS A 2 -3.56 -11.02 -10.75
C LYS A 2 -3.90 -9.66 -10.16
N PRO A 3 -4.64 -9.63 -9.03
CA PRO A 3 -4.83 -8.37 -8.33
C PRO A 3 -3.51 -7.87 -7.77
N VAL A 4 -3.46 -6.59 -7.46
CA VAL A 4 -2.26 -5.93 -6.93
C VAL A 4 -2.47 -5.59 -5.46
N LEU A 5 -1.49 -5.88 -4.62
CA LEU A 5 -1.45 -5.38 -3.26
C LEU A 5 -0.47 -4.21 -3.22
N LEU A 6 -0.99 -3.02 -2.95
CA LEU A 6 -0.15 -1.84 -2.72
C LEU A 6 0.18 -1.78 -1.24
N ASP A 7 1.46 -1.78 -0.94
CA ASP A 7 1.99 -1.73 0.42
C ASP A 7 2.69 -0.38 0.61
N PHE A 8 1.98 0.58 1.22
CA PHE A 8 2.58 1.86 1.59
C PHE A 8 3.39 1.66 2.86
N THR A 9 4.70 1.72 2.73
CA THR A 9 5.64 1.35 3.79
C THR A 9 6.73 2.43 3.91
N GLY A 10 7.70 2.20 4.77
CA GLY A 10 8.86 3.06 4.92
C GLY A 10 10.06 2.24 5.36
N PHE A 11 11.25 2.67 4.98
CA PHE A 11 12.49 2.02 5.43
C PHE A 11 12.62 2.09 6.95
N GLY A 12 12.24 3.23 7.54
CA GLY A 12 12.27 3.44 8.99
C GLY A 12 10.96 3.12 9.71
N CYS A 13 10.04 2.42 9.07
CA CYS A 13 8.73 2.12 9.65
C CYS A 13 8.78 0.88 10.52
N VAL A 14 8.78 1.05 11.83
CA VAL A 14 8.84 -0.06 12.80
C VAL A 14 7.63 -0.97 12.67
N ASN A 15 6.42 -0.39 12.56
CA ASN A 15 5.19 -1.18 12.44
C ASN A 15 5.13 -1.97 11.14
N CYS A 16 5.73 -1.45 10.06
CA CYS A 16 5.83 -2.18 8.81
C CYS A 16 6.69 -3.43 8.98
N ARG A 17 7.82 -3.31 9.69
CA ARG A 17 8.70 -4.45 9.99
C ARG A 17 7.98 -5.46 10.88
N LYS A 18 7.19 -5.00 11.85
CA LYS A 18 6.42 -5.88 12.73
C LYS A 18 5.37 -6.68 11.94
N MET A 19 4.66 -6.06 11.02
CA MET A 19 3.71 -6.78 10.16
C MET A 19 4.40 -7.83 9.30
N GLU A 20 5.52 -7.48 8.71
CA GLU A 20 6.31 -8.42 7.91
C GLU A 20 6.77 -9.62 8.74
N GLY A 21 7.21 -9.39 9.96
CA GLY A 21 7.67 -10.44 10.84
C GLY A 21 6.58 -11.29 11.50
N ALA A 22 5.42 -10.70 11.80
CA ALA A 22 4.35 -11.38 12.53
C ALA A 22 3.26 -11.95 11.64
N VAL A 23 2.94 -11.27 10.53
CA VAL A 23 1.81 -11.63 9.66
C VAL A 23 2.29 -12.25 8.34
N TRP A 24 3.23 -11.61 7.67
CA TRP A 24 3.70 -12.07 6.35
C TRP A 24 4.50 -13.37 6.40
N THR A 25 5.04 -13.73 7.56
CA THR A 25 5.75 -15.01 7.74
C THR A 25 4.80 -16.20 7.90
N ASN A 26 3.51 -15.95 8.11
CA ASN A 26 2.51 -17.02 8.13
C ASN A 26 2.46 -17.69 6.75
N ALA A 27 2.43 -19.03 6.73
CA ALA A 27 2.53 -19.79 5.48
C ALA A 27 1.41 -19.45 4.49
N GLU A 28 0.17 -19.31 4.97
CA GLU A 28 -0.96 -18.99 4.10
C GLU A 28 -0.87 -17.56 3.54
N VAL A 29 -0.47 -16.60 4.37
CA VAL A 29 -0.27 -15.21 3.94
C VAL A 29 0.83 -15.14 2.90
N ALA A 30 1.97 -15.78 3.18
CA ALA A 30 3.11 -15.78 2.26
C ALA A 30 2.74 -16.41 0.92
N GLU A 31 1.99 -17.50 0.92
CA GLU A 31 1.55 -18.16 -0.29
C GLU A 31 0.68 -17.23 -1.14
N LYS A 32 -0.29 -16.54 -0.53
CA LYS A 32 -1.17 -15.61 -1.24
C LYS A 32 -0.39 -14.43 -1.81
N LEU A 33 0.52 -13.87 -1.03
CA LEU A 33 1.34 -12.73 -1.48
C LEU A 33 2.25 -13.11 -2.64
N ASN A 34 2.77 -14.33 -2.65
CA ASN A 34 3.70 -14.78 -3.70
C ASN A 34 2.99 -15.31 -4.95
N ASN A 35 1.83 -15.94 -4.80
CA ASN A 35 1.17 -16.65 -5.90
C ASN A 35 -0.08 -15.98 -6.43
N ASP A 36 -0.86 -15.32 -5.56
CA ASP A 36 -2.18 -14.78 -5.93
C ASP A 36 -2.19 -13.27 -6.14
N TYR A 37 -1.13 -12.59 -5.76
CA TYR A 37 -1.01 -11.13 -5.85
C TYR A 37 0.27 -10.71 -6.56
N ILE A 38 0.22 -9.50 -7.13
CA ILE A 38 1.42 -8.75 -7.48
C ILE A 38 1.65 -7.78 -6.32
N LEU A 39 2.73 -7.99 -5.57
CA LEU A 39 3.06 -7.14 -4.43
C LEU A 39 3.91 -5.96 -4.88
N ILE A 40 3.43 -4.75 -4.61
CA ILE A 40 4.17 -3.53 -4.91
C ILE A 40 4.34 -2.75 -3.61
N SER A 41 5.57 -2.64 -3.13
CA SER A 41 5.90 -1.87 -1.93
C SER A 41 6.32 -0.46 -2.33
N LEU A 42 5.63 0.52 -1.78
CA LEU A 42 5.85 1.94 -2.07
C LEU A 42 6.40 2.61 -0.81
N TYR A 43 7.69 2.97 -0.85
CA TYR A 43 8.40 3.52 0.29
C TYR A 43 8.21 5.03 0.34
N VAL A 44 7.38 5.50 1.27
CA VAL A 44 7.04 6.94 1.38
C VAL A 44 8.21 7.79 1.89
N ASP A 45 9.25 7.15 2.44
CA ASP A 45 10.47 7.81 2.89
C ASP A 45 11.65 7.60 1.95
N ASP A 46 11.40 7.18 0.72
CA ASP A 46 12.41 7.07 -0.32
C ASP A 46 12.89 8.48 -0.69
N LYS A 47 14.16 8.77 -0.41
CA LYS A 47 14.74 10.11 -0.60
C LYS A 47 15.33 10.33 -1.99
N THR A 48 15.17 9.36 -2.90
CA THR A 48 15.63 9.52 -4.28
C THR A 48 14.95 10.74 -4.89
N PRO A 49 15.72 11.73 -5.37
CA PRO A 49 15.12 12.95 -5.90
C PRO A 49 14.42 12.68 -7.24
N LEU A 50 13.30 13.37 -7.42
CA LEU A 50 12.62 13.36 -8.72
C LEU A 50 13.45 14.17 -9.71
N LYS A 51 13.38 13.80 -10.98
CA LYS A 51 14.06 14.53 -12.05
C LYS A 51 13.65 16.00 -12.05
N GLU A 52 12.36 16.25 -11.85
CA GLU A 52 11.79 17.59 -11.71
C GLU A 52 10.77 17.59 -10.57
N PRO A 53 10.75 18.63 -9.70
CA PRO A 53 9.72 18.74 -8.68
C PRO A 53 8.34 18.85 -9.29
N ILE A 54 7.34 18.24 -8.64
CA ILE A 54 5.96 18.23 -9.10
C ILE A 54 5.13 19.05 -8.10
N LYS A 55 4.43 20.06 -8.59
CA LYS A 55 3.50 20.83 -7.76
C LYS A 55 2.10 20.24 -7.86
N VAL A 56 1.50 19.96 -6.73
CA VAL A 56 0.14 19.41 -6.68
C VAL A 56 -0.70 20.27 -5.75
N LYS A 57 -2.01 20.33 -6.04
CA LYS A 57 -2.96 21.04 -5.21
C LYS A 57 -3.66 20.03 -4.29
N ARG A 58 -3.63 20.31 -3.00
CA ARG A 58 -4.27 19.43 -2.01
C ARG A 58 -5.76 19.78 -1.88
N PRO A 59 -6.58 18.83 -1.38
CA PRO A 59 -8.01 19.09 -1.18
C PRO A 59 -8.33 20.29 -0.33
N ASP A 60 -7.44 20.67 0.60
CA ASP A 60 -7.61 21.85 1.46
C ASP A 60 -7.26 23.17 0.75
N GLY A 61 -6.88 23.13 -0.54
CA GLY A 61 -6.53 24.31 -1.32
C GLY A 61 -5.06 24.69 -1.26
N THR A 62 -4.26 24.05 -0.41
CA THR A 62 -2.82 24.34 -0.33
C THR A 62 -2.06 23.65 -1.47
N THR A 63 -0.87 24.18 -1.79
CA THR A 63 0.00 23.60 -2.80
C THR A 63 1.13 22.85 -2.10
N ARG A 64 1.39 21.63 -2.55
CA ARG A 64 2.50 20.81 -2.08
C ARG A 64 3.46 20.58 -3.25
N THR A 65 4.76 20.68 -2.98
CA THR A 65 5.79 20.37 -3.96
C THR A 65 6.37 18.99 -3.64
N LEU A 66 6.26 18.06 -4.59
CA LEU A 66 6.81 16.72 -4.48
C LEU A 66 8.24 16.76 -5.03
N ARG A 67 9.21 16.41 -4.19
CA ARG A 67 10.64 16.49 -4.53
C ARG A 67 11.33 15.15 -4.60
N THR A 68 10.76 14.13 -3.99
CA THR A 68 11.34 12.77 -3.92
C THR A 68 10.36 11.74 -4.39
N VAL A 69 10.87 10.54 -4.70
CA VAL A 69 10.03 9.38 -5.04
C VAL A 69 9.07 9.08 -3.89
N GLY A 70 9.55 9.14 -2.65
CA GLY A 70 8.71 8.95 -1.47
C GLY A 70 7.59 9.96 -1.38
N ASP A 71 7.84 11.21 -1.74
CA ASP A 71 6.79 12.24 -1.77
C ASP A 71 5.67 11.88 -2.74
N LYS A 72 6.01 11.30 -3.90
CA LYS A 72 5.02 10.83 -4.88
C LYS A 72 4.12 9.75 -4.26
N TRP A 73 4.72 8.77 -3.58
CA TRP A 73 3.95 7.68 -2.98
C TRP A 73 3.10 8.17 -1.83
N SER A 74 3.63 9.08 -1.00
CA SER A 74 2.87 9.70 0.09
C SER A 74 1.67 10.48 -0.45
N TYR A 75 1.86 11.23 -1.54
CA TYR A 75 0.77 11.96 -2.19
C TYR A 75 -0.27 11.03 -2.80
N LEU A 76 0.16 9.92 -3.40
CA LEU A 76 -0.75 8.90 -3.93
C LEU A 76 -1.62 8.33 -2.82
N GLU A 77 -1.02 7.98 -1.68
CA GLU A 77 -1.74 7.47 -0.53
C GLU A 77 -2.78 8.47 -0.03
N GLU A 78 -2.37 9.72 0.13
CA GLU A 78 -3.26 10.78 0.62
C GLU A 78 -4.38 11.09 -0.37
N SER A 79 -4.04 11.31 -1.64
CA SER A 79 -5.00 11.79 -2.64
C SER A 79 -5.97 10.72 -3.12
N LYS A 80 -5.50 9.48 -3.26
CA LYS A 80 -6.35 8.40 -3.77
C LYS A 80 -7.09 7.66 -2.67
N PHE A 81 -6.44 7.46 -1.53
CA PHE A 81 -6.98 6.62 -0.45
C PHE A 81 -7.31 7.40 0.82
N GLY A 82 -6.94 8.67 0.90
CA GLY A 82 -7.28 9.52 2.03
C GLY A 82 -6.57 9.19 3.33
N TYR A 83 -5.38 8.59 3.28
CA TYR A 83 -4.67 8.13 4.46
C TYR A 83 -3.20 8.57 4.42
N LEU A 84 -2.62 8.87 5.57
CA LEU A 84 -1.22 9.30 5.69
C LEU A 84 -0.55 8.62 6.90
N ALA A 85 -0.47 7.32 6.87
CA ALA A 85 0.28 6.55 7.88
C ALA A 85 0.76 5.24 7.26
N GLN A 86 1.70 4.59 7.89
CA GLN A 86 2.27 3.33 7.46
C GLN A 86 2.28 2.35 8.64
N PRO A 87 2.07 1.04 8.39
CA PRO A 87 1.77 0.43 7.11
C PRO A 87 0.32 0.70 6.68
N PHE A 88 0.10 0.77 5.37
CA PHE A 88 -1.23 0.89 4.80
C PHE A 88 -1.30 0.00 3.58
N TYR A 89 -2.25 -0.92 3.57
CA TYR A 89 -2.38 -1.92 2.52
C TYR A 89 -3.72 -1.73 1.81
N VAL A 90 -3.70 -1.73 0.48
CA VAL A 90 -4.91 -1.72 -0.32
C VAL A 90 -4.77 -2.75 -1.44
N THR A 91 -5.86 -3.44 -1.73
CA THR A 91 -5.93 -4.34 -2.88
C THR A 91 -6.60 -3.60 -4.02
N VAL A 92 -6.01 -3.66 -5.19
CA VAL A 92 -6.53 -2.97 -6.37
C VAL A 92 -6.49 -3.90 -7.57
N ASP A 93 -7.32 -3.62 -8.57
CA ASP A 93 -7.27 -4.33 -9.85
C ASP A 93 -6.14 -3.76 -10.74
N ASN A 94 -6.03 -4.25 -11.95
CA ASN A 94 -4.96 -3.84 -12.86
C ASN A 94 -5.14 -2.42 -13.42
N HIS A 95 -6.24 -1.77 -13.08
CA HIS A 95 -6.52 -0.37 -13.43
C HIS A 95 -6.45 0.55 -12.21
N GLY A 96 -6.08 0.01 -11.03
CA GLY A 96 -5.97 0.79 -9.81
C GLY A 96 -7.26 0.97 -9.03
N ASN A 97 -8.33 0.25 -9.37
CA ASN A 97 -9.60 0.33 -8.65
C ASN A 97 -9.57 -0.53 -7.38
N PRO A 98 -9.99 0.00 -6.22
CA PRO A 98 -9.98 -0.77 -4.98
C PRO A 98 -10.87 -2.00 -5.03
N LEU A 99 -10.42 -3.10 -4.40
CA LEU A 99 -11.13 -4.38 -4.40
C LEU A 99 -11.70 -4.75 -3.03
N SER A 100 -10.93 -4.60 -1.95
CA SER A 100 -11.35 -5.05 -0.63
C SER A 100 -11.17 -4.00 0.46
N GLY A 101 -11.06 -2.73 0.08
CA GLY A 101 -10.79 -1.68 1.04
C GLY A 101 -9.33 -1.66 1.48
N SER A 102 -9.08 -1.35 2.73
CA SER A 102 -7.73 -1.18 3.25
C SER A 102 -7.50 -1.99 4.52
N PHE A 103 -6.22 -2.19 4.85
CA PHE A 103 -5.80 -2.82 6.10
C PHE A 103 -4.63 -1.98 6.65
N VAL A 104 -4.67 -1.72 7.94
CA VAL A 104 -3.64 -0.92 8.62
C VAL A 104 -2.85 -1.81 9.58
N TYR A 105 -1.98 -1.22 10.42
CA TYR A 105 -1.22 -2.01 11.38
C TYR A 105 -2.15 -2.77 12.33
N LYS A 106 -2.13 -4.07 12.22
CA LYS A 106 -2.82 -4.98 13.12
C LYS A 106 -2.24 -6.37 12.91
N GLU A 107 -1.66 -6.93 13.95
CA GLU A 107 -1.06 -8.26 13.89
C GLU A 107 -2.16 -9.32 14.05
N ASP A 108 -3.03 -9.39 13.04
CA ASP A 108 -4.21 -10.25 13.00
C ASP A 108 -4.15 -11.08 11.71
N ILE A 109 -3.63 -12.29 11.82
CA ILE A 109 -3.47 -13.19 10.66
C ILE A 109 -4.81 -13.53 10.03
N PRO A 110 -5.85 -13.99 10.78
CA PRO A 110 -7.14 -14.25 10.16
C PRO A 110 -7.77 -13.04 9.48
N GLY A 111 -7.66 -11.86 10.08
CA GLY A 111 -8.17 -10.62 9.49
C GLY A 111 -7.45 -10.25 8.21
N TYR A 112 -6.13 -10.42 8.19
CA TYR A 112 -5.33 -10.13 7.00
C TYR A 112 -5.64 -11.09 5.87
N LEU A 113 -5.80 -12.39 6.18
CA LEU A 113 -6.21 -13.40 5.20
C LEU A 113 -7.60 -13.08 4.62
N ASP A 114 -8.53 -12.66 5.45
CA ASP A 114 -9.87 -12.26 5.00
C ASP A 114 -9.78 -11.08 4.03
N PHE A 115 -8.97 -10.09 4.37
CA PHE A 115 -8.71 -8.94 3.51
C PHE A 115 -8.16 -9.37 2.14
N LEU A 116 -7.16 -10.25 2.12
CA LEU A 116 -6.56 -10.75 0.88
C LEU A 116 -7.57 -11.59 0.08
N ASN A 117 -8.33 -12.45 0.74
CA ASN A 117 -9.33 -13.28 0.08
C ASN A 117 -10.45 -12.47 -0.56
N LYS A 118 -10.92 -11.42 0.11
CA LYS A 118 -11.94 -10.52 -0.46
C LYS A 118 -11.42 -9.82 -1.70
N GLY A 119 -10.17 -9.41 -1.69
CA GLY A 119 -9.55 -8.82 -2.87
C GLY A 119 -9.53 -9.76 -4.06
N ILE A 120 -9.17 -11.02 -3.82
CA ILE A 120 -9.14 -12.05 -4.86
C ILE A 120 -10.56 -12.31 -5.39
N GLU A 121 -11.54 -12.46 -4.50
CA GLU A 121 -12.93 -12.68 -4.88
C GLU A 121 -13.48 -11.55 -5.73
N ASN A 122 -13.24 -10.32 -5.33
CA ASN A 122 -13.73 -9.15 -6.05
C ASN A 122 -13.01 -8.95 -7.38
N TYR A 123 -11.77 -9.36 -7.48
CA TYR A 123 -11.02 -9.32 -8.73
C TYR A 123 -11.62 -10.25 -9.80
N LYS A 124 -12.17 -11.37 -9.36
CA LYS A 124 -12.76 -12.39 -10.26
C LYS A 124 -14.19 -12.07 -10.69
N LYS A 125 -14.82 -11.08 -10.11
CA LYS A 125 -16.19 -10.69 -10.47
C LYS A 125 -16.29 -9.95 -11.78
#